data_ae2ed20b4f66f17222298036d7a96863
#
_entry.id   ae2ed20b4f66f17222298036d7a96863
#
_cell.length_a   1.000
_cell.length_b   1.000
_cell.length_c   1.000
_cell.angle_alpha   90.00
_cell.angle_beta   90.00
_cell.angle_gamma   90.00
#
_symmetry.space_group_name_H-M   'P 1'
#
loop_
_entity.id
_entity.type
_entity.pdbx_description
1 polymer ?
#
loop_
_entity_poly.entity_id
_entity_poly.type
_entity_poly.pdbx_seq_one_letter_code
_entity_poly.pdbx_strand_id
1 'polypeptide(L)'
;MLKATEEEIEEVREYFEWQAPDLEVTFMQKVYSEAVLNTRHDVWDIHTNKDRWWVITGGTNLYSQEQFPSMDLALTFHIGLILRIPRTEEQQGNDLRILPFGPVFEKIEEAGTAVTQAHNLADYQAVGVRCREALLELIGVAQDAAIWTDTPPQRANFRAWTEIICNDLLAGDTNKVRRGALKGALESAWTFSNWLTHSKSATWIDADMAHSLTQHASGMATSLILRELRGVPEECPKCGSPHLEPEQGENTWAPGVLWE
;
A
#
# COMPACT_ATOMS: atom_id res chain seq x y z
N MET A 1 14.47 30.98 -15.42
CA MET A 1 14.73 29.71 -16.14
C MET A 1 15.38 28.74 -15.15
N LEU A 2 14.78 27.58 -14.93
CA LEU A 2 15.37 26.56 -14.06
C LEU A 2 16.59 25.96 -14.76
N LYS A 3 17.67 25.76 -13.99
CA LYS A 3 18.86 25.08 -14.53
C LYS A 3 18.58 23.58 -14.61
N ALA A 4 18.92 22.98 -15.73
CA ALA A 4 18.92 21.54 -15.92
C ALA A 4 20.35 21.07 -16.22
N THR A 5 20.69 19.87 -15.81
CA THR A 5 21.95 19.22 -16.17
C THR A 5 21.88 18.64 -17.58
N GLU A 6 23.01 18.38 -18.21
CA GLU A 6 23.05 17.73 -19.52
C GLU A 6 22.42 16.32 -19.47
N GLU A 7 22.62 15.60 -18.36
CA GLU A 7 22.05 14.29 -18.10
C GLU A 7 20.51 14.31 -18.03
N GLU A 8 19.93 15.27 -17.28
CA GLU A 8 18.47 15.47 -17.20
C GLU A 8 17.86 15.81 -18.57
N ILE A 9 18.57 16.60 -19.37
CA ILE A 9 18.14 16.99 -20.73
C ILE A 9 18.10 15.75 -21.64
N GLU A 10 19.15 14.94 -21.60
CA GLU A 10 19.28 13.76 -22.45
C GLU A 10 18.24 12.70 -22.06
N GLU A 11 18.06 12.42 -20.77
CA GLU A 11 17.06 11.46 -20.27
C GLU A 11 15.64 11.82 -20.73
N VAL A 12 15.26 13.09 -20.62
CA VAL A 12 13.94 13.57 -21.04
C VAL A 12 13.79 13.54 -22.56
N ARG A 13 14.87 13.83 -23.31
CA ARG A 13 14.88 13.74 -24.77
C ARG A 13 14.70 12.33 -25.25
N GLU A 14 15.50 11.38 -24.75
CA GLU A 14 15.41 9.95 -25.08
C GLU A 14 14.01 9.40 -24.81
N TYR A 15 13.45 9.75 -23.63
CA TYR A 15 12.09 9.36 -23.30
C TYR A 15 11.06 9.92 -24.27
N PHE A 16 11.15 11.20 -24.63
CA PHE A 16 10.23 11.84 -25.58
C PHE A 16 10.31 11.19 -26.96
N GLU A 17 11.52 11.02 -27.50
CA GLU A 17 11.76 10.41 -28.81
C GLU A 17 11.32 8.95 -28.86
N TRP A 18 11.45 8.22 -27.76
CA TRP A 18 10.94 6.86 -27.65
C TRP A 18 9.41 6.80 -27.69
N GLN A 19 8.73 7.71 -27.02
CA GLN A 19 7.26 7.75 -26.94
C GLN A 19 6.62 8.36 -28.20
N ALA A 20 7.30 9.28 -28.86
CA ALA A 20 6.79 10.04 -29.99
C ALA A 20 7.83 10.06 -31.15
N PRO A 21 8.18 8.90 -31.75
CA PRO A 21 9.28 8.78 -32.72
C PRO A 21 9.03 9.54 -34.03
N ASP A 22 7.79 9.93 -34.32
CA ASP A 22 7.41 10.70 -35.52
C ASP A 22 7.52 12.24 -35.33
N LEU A 23 7.95 12.68 -34.15
CA LEU A 23 8.08 14.10 -33.81
C LEU A 23 9.57 14.45 -33.60
N GLU A 24 9.97 15.57 -34.20
CA GLU A 24 11.32 16.13 -34.05
C GLU A 24 11.32 17.22 -32.99
N VAL A 25 12.15 17.08 -31.94
CA VAL A 25 12.31 18.06 -30.87
C VAL A 25 13.11 19.26 -31.40
N THR A 26 12.50 20.44 -31.46
CA THR A 26 13.12 21.66 -31.89
C THR A 26 13.60 22.57 -30.75
N PHE A 27 12.94 22.44 -29.57
CA PHE A 27 13.31 23.17 -28.36
C PHE A 27 12.79 22.42 -27.15
N MET A 28 13.55 22.42 -26.03
CA MET A 28 13.09 21.89 -24.76
C MET A 28 13.66 22.70 -23.59
N GLN A 29 12.88 22.84 -22.54
CA GLN A 29 13.23 23.62 -21.36
C GLN A 29 12.53 23.10 -20.12
N LYS A 30 13.27 22.96 -19.00
CA LYS A 30 12.67 22.76 -17.67
C LYS A 30 12.02 24.06 -17.21
N VAL A 31 10.71 24.05 -17.00
CA VAL A 31 9.91 25.24 -16.66
C VAL A 31 9.47 25.28 -15.21
N TYR A 32 9.30 24.12 -14.57
CA TYR A 32 8.84 24.01 -13.18
C TYR A 32 9.44 22.77 -12.50
N SER A 33 9.49 22.81 -11.16
CA SER A 33 9.91 21.68 -10.33
C SER A 33 9.21 21.74 -8.98
N GLU A 34 8.61 20.63 -8.56
CA GLU A 34 7.90 20.51 -7.29
C GLU A 34 8.18 19.14 -6.67
N ALA A 35 8.20 19.06 -5.34
CA ALA A 35 8.28 17.81 -4.61
C ALA A 35 6.95 17.50 -3.90
N VAL A 36 6.33 16.38 -4.25
CA VAL A 36 5.10 15.90 -3.64
C VAL A 36 5.34 14.50 -3.07
N LEU A 37 5.06 14.29 -1.80
CA LEU A 37 5.25 13.01 -1.10
C LEU A 37 6.65 12.39 -1.32
N ASN A 38 7.70 13.21 -1.18
CA ASN A 38 9.11 12.86 -1.40
C ASN A 38 9.48 12.48 -2.86
N THR A 39 8.56 12.62 -3.81
CA THR A 39 8.86 12.45 -5.23
C THR A 39 8.99 13.81 -5.88
N ARG A 40 10.11 14.03 -6.59
CA ARG A 40 10.33 15.26 -7.36
C ARG A 40 9.69 15.10 -8.73
N HIS A 41 8.90 16.10 -9.11
CA HIS A 41 8.29 16.23 -10.43
C HIS A 41 8.85 17.47 -11.13
N ASP A 42 9.62 17.26 -12.18
CA ASP A 42 10.11 18.32 -13.05
C ASP A 42 9.23 18.40 -14.28
N VAL A 43 8.79 19.62 -14.62
CA VAL A 43 7.96 19.86 -15.81
C VAL A 43 8.82 20.48 -16.89
N TRP A 44 8.78 19.85 -18.06
CA TRP A 44 9.51 20.26 -19.25
C TRP A 44 8.55 20.72 -20.34
N ASP A 45 8.82 21.88 -20.93
CA ASP A 45 8.14 22.40 -22.11
C ASP A 45 8.93 21.98 -23.35
N ILE A 46 8.34 21.13 -24.16
CA ILE A 46 8.94 20.57 -25.37
C ILE A 46 8.19 21.09 -26.59
N HIS A 47 8.92 21.70 -27.51
CA HIS A 47 8.42 22.11 -28.81
C HIS A 47 8.91 21.12 -29.86
N THR A 48 8.02 20.70 -30.71
CA THR A 48 8.33 19.84 -31.85
C THR A 48 8.16 20.58 -33.16
N ASN A 49 8.43 19.92 -34.26
CA ASN A 49 8.16 20.40 -35.61
C ASN A 49 6.65 20.53 -35.93
N LYS A 50 5.75 20.02 -35.05
CA LYS A 50 4.29 20.04 -35.28
C LYS A 50 3.52 20.74 -34.17
N ASP A 51 3.87 20.47 -32.88
CA ASP A 51 3.08 20.83 -31.72
C ASP A 51 3.95 21.03 -30.47
N ARG A 52 3.31 21.19 -29.30
CA ARG A 52 3.98 21.37 -28.01
C ARG A 52 3.48 20.35 -26.99
N TRP A 53 4.40 19.96 -26.11
CA TRP A 53 4.18 18.93 -25.11
C TRP A 53 4.72 19.32 -23.75
N TRP A 54 4.06 18.85 -22.71
CA TRP A 54 4.62 18.76 -21.39
C TRP A 54 5.21 17.36 -21.20
N VAL A 55 6.45 17.26 -20.73
CA VAL A 55 7.00 16.04 -20.13
C VAL A 55 7.13 16.29 -18.66
N ILE A 56 6.57 15.41 -17.83
CA ILE A 56 6.59 15.53 -16.37
C ILE A 56 7.26 14.29 -15.82
N THR A 57 8.34 14.48 -15.03
CA THR A 57 9.12 13.41 -14.41
C THR A 57 8.51 12.95 -13.08
N GLY A 58 9.12 11.94 -12.41
CA GLY A 58 8.55 11.35 -11.20
C GLY A 58 7.41 10.39 -11.52
N GLY A 59 7.70 9.39 -12.38
CA GLY A 59 6.75 8.56 -13.09
C GLY A 59 6.51 9.12 -14.49
N THR A 60 7.59 9.33 -15.25
CA THR A 60 7.64 10.16 -16.47
C THR A 60 6.52 9.87 -17.46
N ASN A 61 5.83 10.93 -17.93
CA ASN A 61 4.78 10.84 -18.94
C ASN A 61 4.68 12.11 -19.79
N LEU A 62 4.04 12.00 -20.98
CA LEU A 62 3.80 13.08 -21.93
C LEU A 62 2.35 13.55 -21.88
N TYR A 63 2.17 14.86 -22.07
CA TYR A 63 0.85 15.50 -22.16
C TYR A 63 0.87 16.53 -23.29
N SER A 64 -0.03 16.38 -24.27
CA SER A 64 -0.20 17.36 -25.33
C SER A 64 -0.68 18.69 -24.75
N GLN A 65 -0.04 19.82 -25.13
CA GLN A 65 -0.48 21.15 -24.70
C GLN A 65 -1.79 21.58 -25.37
N GLU A 66 -2.22 20.90 -26.41
CA GLU A 66 -3.56 21.09 -26.97
C GLU A 66 -4.64 20.56 -26.03
N GLN A 67 -4.41 19.36 -25.43
CA GLN A 67 -5.34 18.76 -24.47
C GLN A 67 -5.19 19.31 -23.05
N PHE A 68 -3.97 19.66 -22.67
CA PHE A 68 -3.61 20.22 -21.36
C PHE A 68 -2.95 21.60 -21.55
N PRO A 69 -3.71 22.64 -21.84
CA PRO A 69 -3.15 23.96 -22.15
C PRO A 69 -2.50 24.66 -20.93
N SER A 70 -2.83 24.22 -19.72
CA SER A 70 -2.24 24.71 -18.47
C SER A 70 -1.23 23.71 -17.92
N MET A 71 -0.03 24.19 -17.60
CA MET A 71 1.00 23.41 -16.91
C MET A 71 0.48 22.86 -15.56
N ASP A 72 -0.21 23.69 -14.76
CA ASP A 72 -0.75 23.30 -13.47
C ASP A 72 -1.79 22.18 -13.60
N LEU A 73 -2.61 22.22 -14.65
CA LEU A 73 -3.59 21.18 -14.94
C LEU A 73 -2.88 19.87 -15.30
N ALA A 74 -1.87 19.92 -16.17
CA ALA A 74 -1.08 18.75 -16.56
C ALA A 74 -0.38 18.15 -15.35
N LEU A 75 0.26 18.96 -14.51
CA LEU A 75 0.96 18.51 -13.30
C LEU A 75 -0.01 17.91 -12.27
N THR A 76 -1.15 18.55 -12.02
CA THR A 76 -2.18 18.02 -11.10
C THR A 76 -2.72 16.67 -11.59
N PHE A 77 -2.99 16.54 -12.88
CA PHE A 77 -3.44 15.29 -13.48
C PHE A 77 -2.36 14.21 -13.37
N HIS A 78 -1.09 14.54 -13.66
CA HIS A 78 0.05 13.65 -13.55
C HIS A 78 0.21 13.12 -12.12
N ILE A 79 0.25 13.99 -11.12
CA ILE A 79 0.37 13.59 -9.70
C ILE A 79 -0.83 12.70 -9.32
N GLY A 80 -2.05 13.08 -9.72
CA GLY A 80 -3.24 12.27 -9.49
C GLY A 80 -3.17 10.90 -10.14
N LEU A 81 -2.61 10.79 -11.34
CA LEU A 81 -2.39 9.52 -12.03
C LEU A 81 -1.36 8.66 -11.28
N ILE A 82 -0.20 9.21 -10.94
CA ILE A 82 0.86 8.52 -10.21
C ILE A 82 0.36 8.00 -8.85
N LEU A 83 -0.45 8.77 -8.13
CA LEU A 83 -1.04 8.34 -6.86
C LEU A 83 -2.11 7.24 -7.03
N ARG A 84 -2.67 7.07 -8.23
CA ARG A 84 -3.66 6.03 -8.55
C ARG A 84 -3.04 4.75 -9.10
N ILE A 85 -1.93 4.84 -9.83
CA ILE A 85 -1.24 3.67 -10.39
C ILE A 85 -1.00 2.57 -9.36
N PRO A 86 -0.46 2.84 -8.16
CA PRO A 86 -0.29 1.81 -7.13
C PRO A 86 -1.59 1.19 -6.62
N ARG A 87 -2.74 1.85 -6.85
CA ARG A 87 -4.07 1.33 -6.48
C ARG A 87 -4.71 0.49 -7.59
N THR A 88 -4.25 0.66 -8.83
CA THR A 88 -4.74 -0.06 -10.02
C THR A 88 -3.79 -1.16 -10.46
N GLU A 89 -2.53 -1.13 -10.05
CA GLU A 89 -1.71 -2.33 -10.07
C GLU A 89 -2.43 -3.34 -9.18
N GLU A 90 -3.07 -4.32 -9.78
CA GLU A 90 -3.51 -5.53 -9.08
C GLU A 90 -2.31 -6.00 -8.28
N GLN A 91 -2.35 -5.80 -6.97
CA GLN A 91 -1.48 -6.52 -6.07
C GLN A 91 -1.85 -7.98 -6.33
N GLN A 92 -1.13 -8.60 -7.24
CA GLN A 92 -1.32 -10.00 -7.54
C GLN A 92 -1.16 -10.68 -6.18
N GLY A 93 -2.18 -11.40 -5.73
CA GLY A 93 -2.18 -12.14 -4.47
C GLY A 93 -1.02 -13.15 -4.35
N ASN A 94 -0.15 -13.16 -5.37
CA ASN A 94 1.10 -13.88 -5.51
C ASN A 94 2.35 -13.06 -5.17
N ASP A 95 2.24 -11.85 -4.60
CA ASP A 95 3.44 -11.16 -4.10
C ASP A 95 4.09 -12.01 -2.99
N LEU A 96 5.25 -12.59 -3.30
CA LEU A 96 6.00 -13.44 -2.38
C LEU A 96 6.30 -12.76 -1.04
N ARG A 97 6.32 -11.42 -1.02
CA ARG A 97 6.57 -10.63 0.20
C ARG A 97 5.42 -10.70 1.20
N ILE A 98 4.19 -10.90 0.74
CA ILE A 98 3.00 -10.92 1.59
C ILE A 98 2.36 -12.31 1.72
N LEU A 99 2.87 -13.33 1.03
CA LEU A 99 2.36 -14.70 1.21
C LEU A 99 2.57 -15.17 2.67
N PRO A 100 1.56 -15.83 3.24
CA PRO A 100 0.29 -16.29 2.66
C PRO A 100 -0.88 -15.30 2.79
N PHE A 101 -0.65 -14.04 3.17
CA PHE A 101 -1.67 -13.04 3.50
C PHE A 101 -2.28 -12.29 2.29
N GLY A 102 -1.95 -12.66 1.07
CA GLY A 102 -2.54 -12.08 -0.15
C GLY A 102 -4.08 -11.95 -0.09
N PRO A 103 -4.83 -13.03 0.24
CA PRO A 103 -6.28 -13.00 0.32
C PRO A 103 -6.85 -12.00 1.35
N VAL A 104 -6.10 -11.68 2.41
CA VAL A 104 -6.49 -10.67 3.39
C VAL A 104 -6.50 -9.27 2.76
N PHE A 105 -5.44 -8.95 2.01
CA PHE A 105 -5.32 -7.64 1.36
C PHE A 105 -6.31 -7.48 0.21
N GLU A 106 -6.62 -8.55 -0.54
CA GLU A 106 -7.69 -8.54 -1.54
C GLU A 106 -9.05 -8.17 -0.90
N LYS A 107 -9.40 -8.77 0.24
CA LYS A 107 -10.63 -8.42 0.97
C LYS A 107 -10.64 -6.99 1.52
N ILE A 108 -9.48 -6.47 1.94
CA ILE A 108 -9.35 -5.08 2.40
C ILE A 108 -9.56 -4.13 1.21
N GLU A 109 -9.01 -4.44 0.04
CA GLU A 109 -9.19 -3.65 -1.18
C GLU A 109 -10.66 -3.67 -1.67
N GLU A 110 -11.31 -4.84 -1.63
CA GLU A 110 -12.76 -4.95 -1.89
C GLU A 110 -13.58 -4.08 -0.93
N ALA A 111 -13.20 -4.04 0.37
CA ALA A 111 -13.85 -3.16 1.33
C ALA A 111 -13.60 -1.68 1.00
N GLY A 112 -12.39 -1.29 0.59
CA GLY A 112 -12.05 0.06 0.15
C GLY A 112 -12.83 0.49 -1.09
N THR A 113 -12.96 -0.40 -2.08
CA THR A 113 -13.79 -0.19 -3.26
C THR A 113 -15.25 0.02 -2.86
N ALA A 114 -15.77 -0.78 -1.91
CA ALA A 114 -17.13 -0.62 -1.41
C ALA A 114 -17.33 0.73 -0.70
N VAL A 115 -16.35 1.26 0.05
CA VAL A 115 -16.42 2.61 0.65
C VAL A 115 -16.61 3.68 -0.42
N THR A 116 -15.85 3.60 -1.53
CA THR A 116 -15.94 4.60 -2.61
C THR A 116 -17.27 4.60 -3.34
N GLN A 117 -17.97 3.46 -3.33
CA GLN A 117 -19.27 3.27 -3.99
C GLN A 117 -20.47 3.42 -3.04
N ALA A 118 -20.22 3.57 -1.75
CA ALA A 118 -21.27 3.61 -0.72
C ALA A 118 -22.01 4.96 -0.71
N HIS A 119 -23.34 4.91 -0.81
CA HIS A 119 -24.19 6.10 -0.87
C HIS A 119 -25.35 6.11 0.15
N ASN A 120 -25.59 4.99 0.81
CA ASN A 120 -26.71 4.83 1.74
C ASN A 120 -26.36 3.90 2.90
N LEU A 121 -27.25 3.83 3.88
CA LEU A 121 -27.05 3.04 5.10
C LEU A 121 -26.75 1.56 4.83
N ALA A 122 -27.43 0.95 3.85
CA ALA A 122 -27.21 -0.46 3.53
C ALA A 122 -25.79 -0.69 2.96
N ASP A 123 -25.31 0.25 2.15
CA ASP A 123 -23.95 0.21 1.62
C ASP A 123 -22.93 0.34 2.73
N TYR A 124 -23.11 1.27 3.69
CA TYR A 124 -22.21 1.43 4.84
C TYR A 124 -22.18 0.18 5.71
N GLN A 125 -23.32 -0.45 5.96
CA GLN A 125 -23.40 -1.72 6.67
C GLN A 125 -22.66 -2.86 5.92
N ALA A 126 -22.77 -2.88 4.58
CA ALA A 126 -22.06 -3.86 3.75
C ALA A 126 -20.53 -3.69 3.85
N VAL A 127 -20.01 -2.46 3.96
CA VAL A 127 -18.59 -2.22 4.26
C VAL A 127 -18.21 -2.86 5.60
N GLY A 128 -19.02 -2.70 6.65
CA GLY A 128 -18.79 -3.33 7.95
C GLY A 128 -18.69 -4.86 7.86
N VAL A 129 -19.52 -5.50 7.03
CA VAL A 129 -19.46 -6.95 6.77
C VAL A 129 -18.12 -7.32 6.12
N ARG A 130 -17.70 -6.60 5.06
CA ARG A 130 -16.43 -6.85 4.35
C ARG A 130 -15.21 -6.68 5.25
N CYS A 131 -15.19 -5.64 6.09
CA CYS A 131 -14.14 -5.43 7.08
C CYS A 131 -14.05 -6.60 8.08
N ARG A 132 -15.19 -7.12 8.56
CA ARG A 132 -15.22 -8.32 9.40
C ARG A 132 -14.67 -9.55 8.68
N GLU A 133 -15.04 -9.75 7.44
CA GLU A 133 -14.56 -10.87 6.62
C GLU A 133 -13.05 -10.80 6.41
N ALA A 134 -12.49 -9.62 6.16
CA ALA A 134 -11.06 -9.41 6.06
C ALA A 134 -10.32 -9.74 7.37
N LEU A 135 -10.87 -9.32 8.51
CA LEU A 135 -10.31 -9.63 9.84
C LEU A 135 -10.40 -11.13 10.18
N LEU A 136 -11.46 -11.80 9.79
CA LEU A 136 -11.58 -13.26 9.95
C LEU A 136 -10.62 -14.01 9.03
N GLU A 137 -10.41 -13.52 7.81
CA GLU A 137 -9.41 -14.07 6.89
C GLU A 137 -8.00 -13.93 7.47
N LEU A 138 -7.64 -12.75 8.02
CA LEU A 138 -6.36 -12.55 8.70
C LEU A 138 -6.10 -13.61 9.77
N ILE A 139 -7.08 -13.83 10.65
CA ILE A 139 -6.96 -14.83 11.71
C ILE A 139 -6.94 -16.26 11.13
N GLY A 140 -7.72 -16.52 10.07
CA GLY A 140 -7.74 -17.80 9.38
C GLY A 140 -6.38 -18.16 8.78
N VAL A 141 -5.79 -17.24 8.06
CA VAL A 141 -4.45 -17.39 7.47
C VAL A 141 -3.38 -17.57 8.56
N ALA A 142 -3.44 -16.78 9.64
CA ALA A 142 -2.52 -16.90 10.75
C ALA A 142 -2.62 -18.30 11.43
N GLN A 143 -3.82 -18.83 11.62
CA GLN A 143 -4.04 -20.17 12.18
C GLN A 143 -3.45 -21.28 11.31
N ASP A 144 -3.55 -21.13 9.99
CA ASP A 144 -3.04 -22.14 9.06
C ASP A 144 -1.52 -22.03 8.86
N ALA A 145 -0.93 -20.87 9.15
CA ALA A 145 0.49 -20.60 8.96
C ALA A 145 1.38 -21.14 10.08
N ALA A 146 0.89 -21.24 11.32
CA ALA A 146 1.67 -21.72 12.46
C ALA A 146 0.80 -22.34 13.57
N ILE A 147 1.43 -23.11 14.45
CA ILE A 147 0.81 -23.66 15.66
C ILE A 147 1.04 -22.67 16.81
N TRP A 148 0.01 -21.91 17.15
CA TRP A 148 0.06 -20.88 18.20
C TRP A 148 -0.31 -21.41 19.61
N THR A 149 -0.96 -22.56 19.67
CA THR A 149 -1.43 -23.16 20.93
C THR A 149 -1.81 -24.63 20.74
N ASP A 150 -1.62 -25.43 21.78
CA ASP A 150 -2.05 -26.83 21.80
C ASP A 150 -3.57 -27.00 22.01
N THR A 151 -4.25 -25.96 22.48
CA THR A 151 -5.69 -25.97 22.76
C THR A 151 -6.38 -24.81 21.98
N PRO A 152 -6.57 -24.98 20.65
CA PRO A 152 -7.12 -23.93 19.83
C PRO A 152 -8.60 -23.64 20.15
N PRO A 153 -9.00 -22.37 20.25
CA PRO A 153 -10.42 -22.02 20.34
C PRO A 153 -11.13 -22.26 19.00
N GLN A 154 -12.45 -22.05 18.97
CA GLN A 154 -13.20 -22.12 17.71
C GLN A 154 -12.56 -21.22 16.65
N ARG A 155 -12.46 -21.72 15.40
CA ARG A 155 -11.76 -21.02 14.30
C ARG A 155 -12.24 -19.56 14.09
N ALA A 156 -13.54 -19.32 14.21
CA ALA A 156 -14.14 -17.99 14.02
C ALA A 156 -14.11 -17.11 15.30
N ASN A 157 -13.50 -17.57 16.40
CA ASN A 157 -13.39 -16.77 17.61
C ASN A 157 -12.25 -15.74 17.51
N PHE A 158 -12.53 -14.64 16.80
CA PHE A 158 -11.57 -13.58 16.52
C PHE A 158 -10.82 -13.11 17.78
N ARG A 159 -11.55 -12.82 18.85
CA ARG A 159 -10.94 -12.26 20.08
C ARG A 159 -10.00 -13.23 20.76
N ALA A 160 -10.39 -14.48 20.88
CA ALA A 160 -9.54 -15.48 21.50
C ALA A 160 -8.25 -15.71 20.69
N TRP A 161 -8.36 -15.75 19.37
CA TRP A 161 -7.20 -15.89 18.50
C TRP A 161 -6.31 -14.64 18.53
N THR A 162 -6.88 -13.43 18.53
CA THR A 162 -6.12 -12.18 18.70
C THR A 162 -5.31 -12.21 20.01
N GLU A 163 -5.90 -12.69 21.11
CA GLU A 163 -5.20 -12.83 22.38
C GLU A 163 -4.01 -13.78 22.28
N ILE A 164 -4.21 -14.96 21.72
CA ILE A 164 -3.18 -16.00 21.58
C ILE A 164 -2.03 -15.51 20.71
N ILE A 165 -2.34 -15.07 19.50
CA ILE A 165 -1.34 -14.63 18.52
C ILE A 165 -0.53 -13.43 19.04
N CYS A 166 -1.18 -12.41 19.60
CA CYS A 166 -0.48 -11.26 20.16
C CYS A 166 0.42 -11.62 21.36
N ASN A 167 0.01 -12.58 22.19
CA ASN A 167 0.81 -13.00 23.33
C ASN A 167 2.02 -13.83 22.91
N ASP A 168 1.91 -14.58 21.85
CA ASP A 168 3.02 -15.38 21.30
C ASP A 168 4.03 -14.47 20.56
N LEU A 169 3.56 -13.70 19.58
CA LEU A 169 4.39 -12.79 18.77
C LEU A 169 5.16 -11.77 19.60
N LEU A 170 4.57 -11.28 20.67
CA LEU A 170 5.10 -10.20 21.49
C LEU A 170 5.18 -10.66 22.96
N ALA A 171 5.80 -11.82 23.18
CA ALA A 171 6.00 -12.38 24.51
C ALA A 171 6.95 -11.52 25.39
N GLY A 172 6.83 -11.68 26.69
CA GLY A 172 7.69 -11.01 27.68
C GLY A 172 7.25 -9.59 28.07
N ASP A 173 7.88 -9.08 29.13
CA ASP A 173 7.52 -7.78 29.73
C ASP A 173 7.98 -6.59 28.87
N THR A 174 9.10 -6.72 28.18
CA THR A 174 9.64 -5.69 27.27
C THR A 174 8.68 -5.37 26.14
N ASN A 175 7.87 -6.34 25.70
CA ASN A 175 6.90 -6.20 24.62
C ASN A 175 5.48 -5.83 25.09
N LYS A 176 5.27 -5.64 26.40
CA LYS A 176 3.94 -5.36 26.96
C LYS A 176 3.20 -4.20 26.28
N VAL A 177 3.89 -3.10 26.00
CA VAL A 177 3.30 -1.91 25.36
C VAL A 177 2.97 -2.21 23.89
N ARG A 178 3.90 -2.83 23.15
CA ARG A 178 3.71 -3.23 21.75
C ARG A 178 2.55 -4.21 21.60
N ARG A 179 2.51 -5.22 22.46
CA ARG A 179 1.42 -6.21 22.52
C ARG A 179 0.07 -5.56 22.77
N GLY A 180 0.01 -4.62 23.74
CA GLY A 180 -1.21 -3.86 24.02
C GLY A 180 -1.67 -3.01 22.83
N ALA A 181 -0.75 -2.39 22.12
CA ALA A 181 -1.06 -1.59 20.93
C ALA A 181 -1.62 -2.45 19.79
N LEU A 182 -0.97 -3.57 19.46
CA LEU A 182 -1.44 -4.49 18.41
C LEU A 182 -2.82 -5.06 18.74
N LYS A 183 -2.98 -5.57 19.96
CA LYS A 183 -4.25 -6.12 20.44
C LYS A 183 -5.36 -5.08 20.43
N GLY A 184 -5.08 -3.86 20.91
CA GLY A 184 -6.05 -2.76 20.91
C GLY A 184 -6.47 -2.35 19.49
N ALA A 185 -5.55 -2.33 18.53
CA ALA A 185 -5.87 -2.04 17.14
C ALA A 185 -6.80 -3.09 16.52
N LEU A 186 -6.48 -4.38 16.69
CA LEU A 186 -7.30 -5.50 16.20
C LEU A 186 -8.69 -5.52 16.86
N GLU A 187 -8.77 -5.32 18.19
CA GLU A 187 -10.04 -5.27 18.92
C GLU A 187 -10.90 -4.05 18.51
N SER A 188 -10.27 -2.91 18.27
CA SER A 188 -10.96 -1.70 17.79
C SER A 188 -11.53 -1.90 16.41
N ALA A 189 -10.74 -2.42 15.46
CA ALA A 189 -11.19 -2.74 14.11
C ALA A 189 -12.36 -3.74 14.13
N TRP A 190 -12.24 -4.82 14.89
CA TRP A 190 -13.30 -5.82 15.03
C TRP A 190 -14.59 -5.25 15.64
N THR A 191 -14.47 -4.52 16.73
CA THR A 191 -15.62 -3.97 17.45
C THR A 191 -16.34 -2.93 16.60
N PHE A 192 -15.59 -2.06 15.93
CA PHE A 192 -16.17 -1.01 15.09
C PHE A 192 -16.82 -1.60 13.83
N SER A 193 -16.20 -2.57 13.18
CA SER A 193 -16.81 -3.26 12.02
C SER A 193 -18.09 -4.01 12.39
N ASN A 194 -18.13 -4.68 13.56
CA ASN A 194 -19.35 -5.30 14.05
C ASN A 194 -20.47 -4.29 14.35
N TRP A 195 -20.13 -3.17 14.99
CA TRP A 195 -21.09 -2.10 15.25
C TRP A 195 -21.65 -1.55 13.95
N LEU A 196 -20.78 -1.27 12.95
CA LEU A 196 -21.19 -0.74 11.65
C LEU A 196 -22.17 -1.65 10.93
N THR A 197 -21.97 -2.95 10.98
CA THR A 197 -22.87 -3.96 10.36
C THR A 197 -24.32 -3.85 10.84
N HIS A 198 -24.54 -3.38 12.07
CA HIS A 198 -25.86 -3.31 12.69
C HIS A 198 -26.33 -1.88 13.01
N SER A 199 -25.49 -0.89 12.75
CA SER A 199 -25.83 0.52 13.02
C SER A 199 -26.99 0.99 12.17
N LYS A 200 -27.94 1.72 12.81
CA LYS A 200 -29.08 2.33 12.12
C LYS A 200 -28.84 3.79 11.73
N SER A 201 -27.71 4.36 12.16
CA SER A 201 -27.36 5.76 11.97
C SER A 201 -25.96 5.93 11.36
N ALA A 202 -25.40 4.86 10.78
CA ALA A 202 -24.09 4.92 10.15
C ALA A 202 -24.07 5.89 8.97
N THR A 203 -22.94 6.54 8.80
CA THR A 203 -22.62 7.49 7.74
C THR A 203 -21.48 6.97 6.89
N TRP A 204 -21.17 7.67 5.80
CA TRP A 204 -19.99 7.37 4.99
C TRP A 204 -18.67 7.45 5.81
N ILE A 205 -18.58 8.41 6.76
CA ILE A 205 -17.41 8.56 7.64
C ILE A 205 -17.19 7.29 8.46
N ASP A 206 -18.27 6.67 8.95
CA ASP A 206 -18.15 5.43 9.73
C ASP A 206 -17.67 4.26 8.88
N ALA A 207 -18.11 4.20 7.62
CA ALA A 207 -17.63 3.19 6.67
C ALA A 207 -16.13 3.36 6.35
N ASP A 208 -15.69 4.60 6.11
CA ASP A 208 -14.29 4.95 5.88
C ASP A 208 -13.41 4.65 7.11
N MET A 209 -13.88 4.98 8.30
CA MET A 209 -13.20 4.66 9.55
C MET A 209 -13.05 3.15 9.77
N ALA A 210 -14.11 2.36 9.50
CA ALA A 210 -14.06 0.90 9.63
C ALA A 210 -13.01 0.29 8.71
N HIS A 211 -12.97 0.74 7.44
CA HIS A 211 -11.98 0.33 6.47
C HIS A 211 -10.56 0.70 6.92
N SER A 212 -10.32 1.96 7.30
CA SER A 212 -9.02 2.46 7.75
C SER A 212 -8.49 1.71 8.98
N LEU A 213 -9.34 1.44 9.98
CA LEU A 213 -8.99 0.65 11.16
C LEU A 213 -8.64 -0.79 10.78
N THR A 214 -9.41 -1.40 9.88
CA THR A 214 -9.18 -2.78 9.41
C THR A 214 -7.87 -2.89 8.66
N GLN A 215 -7.60 -1.97 7.73
CA GLN A 215 -6.36 -1.92 6.95
C GLN A 215 -5.14 -1.75 7.86
N HIS A 216 -5.20 -0.79 8.79
CA HIS A 216 -4.08 -0.54 9.70
C HIS A 216 -3.79 -1.72 10.63
N ALA A 217 -4.83 -2.26 11.28
CA ALA A 217 -4.69 -3.38 12.20
C ALA A 217 -4.17 -4.65 11.48
N SER A 218 -4.71 -4.93 10.29
CA SER A 218 -4.27 -6.07 9.49
C SER A 218 -2.82 -5.91 9.00
N GLY A 219 -2.43 -4.71 8.57
CA GLY A 219 -1.05 -4.43 8.14
C GLY A 219 -0.05 -4.64 9.27
N MET A 220 -0.33 -4.14 10.49
CA MET A 220 0.52 -4.36 11.66
C MET A 220 0.63 -5.84 12.03
N ALA A 221 -0.50 -6.56 12.08
CA ALA A 221 -0.52 -7.97 12.43
C ALA A 221 0.25 -8.81 11.40
N THR A 222 -0.04 -8.62 10.11
CA THR A 222 0.64 -9.32 9.01
C THR A 222 2.15 -9.12 9.05
N SER A 223 2.61 -7.88 9.25
CA SER A 223 4.05 -7.58 9.32
C SER A 223 4.75 -8.35 10.45
N LEU A 224 4.13 -8.43 11.63
CA LEU A 224 4.70 -9.15 12.76
C LEU A 224 4.64 -10.67 12.58
N ILE A 225 3.51 -11.20 12.08
CA ILE A 225 3.36 -12.63 11.82
C ILE A 225 4.37 -13.06 10.75
N LEU A 226 4.52 -12.33 9.65
CA LEU A 226 5.48 -12.66 8.61
C LEU A 226 6.93 -12.60 9.11
N ARG A 227 7.28 -11.66 9.98
CA ARG A 227 8.61 -11.62 10.61
C ARG A 227 8.87 -12.88 11.43
N GLU A 228 7.91 -13.30 12.23
CA GLU A 228 8.00 -14.54 13.03
C GLU A 228 8.14 -15.77 12.13
N LEU A 229 7.21 -15.93 11.18
CA LEU A 229 7.20 -17.07 10.27
C LEU A 229 8.48 -17.22 9.43
N ARG A 230 9.11 -16.08 9.09
CA ARG A 230 10.34 -16.05 8.30
C ARG A 230 11.61 -16.09 9.14
N GLY A 231 11.49 -16.11 10.45
CA GLY A 231 12.63 -16.06 11.36
C GLY A 231 13.48 -14.80 11.19
N VAL A 232 12.84 -13.66 10.89
CA VAL A 232 13.55 -12.39 10.68
C VAL A 232 14.17 -11.93 12.00
N PRO A 233 15.49 -11.76 12.09
CA PRO A 233 16.14 -11.30 13.30
C PRO A 233 15.72 -9.87 13.66
N GLU A 234 15.82 -9.48 14.94
CA GLU A 234 15.51 -8.11 15.36
C GLU A 234 16.55 -7.10 14.83
N GLU A 235 17.80 -7.54 14.70
CA GLU A 235 18.92 -6.73 14.24
C GLU A 235 19.82 -7.55 13.31
N CYS A 236 20.49 -6.85 12.40
CA CYS A 236 21.49 -7.48 11.54
C CYS A 236 22.62 -8.08 12.39
N PRO A 237 22.93 -9.37 12.26
CA PRO A 237 24.00 -10.01 13.05
C PRO A 237 25.41 -9.48 12.73
N LYS A 238 25.57 -8.78 11.59
CA LYS A 238 26.86 -8.19 11.18
C LYS A 238 27.07 -6.77 11.69
N CYS A 239 26.03 -5.92 11.66
CA CYS A 239 26.20 -4.49 11.96
C CYS A 239 25.23 -3.94 13.02
N GLY A 240 24.29 -4.74 13.56
CA GLY A 240 23.30 -4.32 14.55
C GLY A 240 22.23 -3.38 14.00
N SER A 241 22.10 -3.22 12.69
CA SER A 241 21.05 -2.40 12.10
C SER A 241 19.69 -3.06 12.27
N PRO A 242 18.64 -2.32 12.69
CA PRO A 242 17.27 -2.82 12.69
C PRO A 242 16.60 -2.78 11.29
N HIS A 243 17.26 -2.16 10.31
CA HIS A 243 16.79 -2.10 8.93
C HIS A 243 17.32 -3.32 8.18
N LEU A 244 16.43 -4.29 7.98
CA LEU A 244 16.73 -5.53 7.27
C LEU A 244 15.93 -5.55 5.98
N GLU A 245 16.62 -5.80 4.87
CA GLU A 245 16.01 -5.99 3.56
C GLU A 245 16.08 -7.45 3.13
N PRO A 246 15.06 -7.98 2.45
CA PRO A 246 15.10 -9.34 1.93
C PRO A 246 16.03 -9.43 0.72
N GLU A 247 16.99 -10.35 0.78
CA GLU A 247 17.81 -10.71 -0.37
C GLU A 247 17.37 -12.05 -1.00
N GLN A 248 17.78 -12.27 -2.25
CA GLN A 248 17.56 -13.56 -2.90
C GLN A 248 18.44 -14.64 -2.30
N GLY A 249 17.86 -15.71 -1.80
CA GLY A 249 18.54 -16.84 -1.18
C GLY A 249 17.60 -18.00 -0.88
N GLU A 250 18.08 -19.00 -0.16
CA GLU A 250 17.28 -20.12 0.26
C GLU A 250 16.67 -19.87 1.66
N ASN A 251 15.35 -19.95 1.73
CA ASN A 251 14.58 -19.80 2.94
C ASN A 251 13.39 -20.79 2.89
N THR A 252 13.04 -21.40 4.00
CA THR A 252 12.00 -22.43 4.07
C THR A 252 10.60 -21.92 3.77
N TRP A 253 10.32 -20.63 4.00
CA TRP A 253 9.03 -19.99 3.78
C TRP A 253 8.90 -19.31 2.43
N ALA A 254 9.96 -18.74 1.93
CA ALA A 254 10.07 -18.11 0.64
C ALA A 254 11.38 -18.57 0.00
N PRO A 255 11.41 -19.71 -0.68
CA PRO A 255 12.60 -20.19 -1.34
C PRO A 255 13.15 -19.11 -2.28
N GLY A 256 14.44 -18.80 -2.16
CA GLY A 256 15.08 -17.73 -2.91
C GLY A 256 15.16 -16.38 -2.18
N VAL A 257 14.74 -16.28 -0.91
CA VAL A 257 14.86 -15.03 -0.13
C VAL A 257 15.69 -15.27 1.14
N LEU A 258 16.77 -14.53 1.28
CA LEU A 258 17.54 -14.37 2.52
C LEU A 258 17.35 -12.95 3.07
N TRP A 259 17.63 -12.78 4.36
CA TRP A 259 17.64 -11.47 5.01
C TRP A 259 19.09 -11.02 5.25
N GLU A 260 19.50 -9.89 4.71
CA GLU A 260 20.74 -9.17 5.07
C GLU A 260 20.46 -7.89 5.85
#